data_a744d3387f8170746abef9e2d329ab4f
#
_entry.id   a744d3387f8170746abef9e2d329ab4f
#
_cell.length_a   1.000
_cell.length_b   1.000
_cell.length_c   1.000
_cell.angle_alpha   90.00
_cell.angle_beta   90.00
_cell.angle_gamma   90.00
#
_symmetry.space_group_name_H-M   'P 1'
#
loop_
_entity.id
_entity.type
_entity.pdbx_description
1 polymer ?
#
loop_
_entity_poly.entity_id
_entity_poly.type
_entity_poly.pdbx_seq_one_letter_code
_entity_poly.pdbx_strand_id
1 'polypeptide(L)'
;MLWEEVLELEESGEREEALDLCRQITRMEPNHAAAWKMTARMTLPAARRGVQDMPSLPQAASAYAALQNVVRLEPEDAESWAIGGNLLVDHLGMLEEALGWWQQRRHIDPNDVTPLIEQIAILVRLGMYSEASELLEIMFESEMEQPDRQQLMNMDRVRQMVGKAAKMEKDEIFRPQNPKHPRWEIIGRMKTRKPLSDTFFLFTFVAPIVFLMGTVAMTLLGGSQFGFILVFVIILGLFMGVSRAAAGLLHRLNRHALDLERAIDVEATSGKVCVPAEIRGSKLYLSLIHI
;
A
#
# COMPACT_ATOMS: atom_id res chain seq x y z
N MET A 1 -26.42 28.50 10.62
CA MET A 1 -25.46 29.60 10.86
C MET A 1 -24.02 29.07 10.93
N LEU A 2 -23.54 28.48 12.01
CA LEU A 2 -22.11 28.02 12.05
C LEU A 2 -21.72 27.03 10.95
N TRP A 3 -22.61 26.11 10.56
CA TRP A 3 -22.34 25.15 9.50
C TRP A 3 -22.28 25.81 8.10
N GLU A 4 -23.09 26.78 7.83
CA GLU A 4 -23.05 27.56 6.58
C GLU A 4 -21.73 28.34 6.46
N GLU A 5 -21.27 28.93 7.56
CA GLU A 5 -19.98 29.62 7.64
C GLU A 5 -18.81 28.66 7.37
N VAL A 6 -18.85 27.39 7.85
CA VAL A 6 -17.88 26.36 7.51
C VAL A 6 -17.83 26.09 6.00
N LEU A 7 -18.99 26.03 5.34
CA LEU A 7 -19.05 25.80 3.90
C LEU A 7 -18.50 27.00 3.11
N GLU A 8 -18.78 28.23 3.54
CA GLU A 8 -18.22 29.45 2.94
C GLU A 8 -16.67 29.50 3.08
N LEU A 9 -16.14 29.15 4.26
CA LEU A 9 -14.71 29.08 4.50
C LEU A 9 -14.03 27.96 3.70
N GLU A 10 -14.71 26.84 3.50
CA GLU A 10 -14.23 25.79 2.61
C GLU A 10 -14.12 26.26 1.16
N GLU A 11 -15.16 26.93 0.65
CA GLU A 11 -15.17 27.48 -0.72
C GLU A 11 -14.11 28.57 -0.92
N SER A 12 -13.87 29.41 0.11
CA SER A 12 -12.80 30.43 0.07
C SER A 12 -11.40 29.85 0.24
N GLY A 13 -11.28 28.59 0.68
CA GLY A 13 -10.00 27.92 0.89
C GLY A 13 -9.35 28.19 2.25
N GLU A 14 -10.08 28.80 3.17
CA GLU A 14 -9.66 29.14 4.54
C GLU A 14 -9.75 27.93 5.47
N ARG A 15 -8.86 26.93 5.22
CA ARG A 15 -8.95 25.59 5.83
C ARG A 15 -8.75 25.58 7.35
N GLU A 16 -7.89 26.43 7.90
CA GLU A 16 -7.61 26.47 9.35
C GLU A 16 -8.82 26.98 10.11
N GLU A 17 -9.46 28.03 9.60
CA GLU A 17 -10.65 28.62 10.21
C GLU A 17 -11.86 27.68 10.09
N ALA A 18 -12.04 27.05 8.91
CA ALA A 18 -13.06 26.02 8.73
C ALA A 18 -12.87 24.84 9.70
N LEU A 19 -11.62 24.40 9.92
CA LEU A 19 -11.31 23.32 10.87
C LEU A 19 -11.65 23.71 12.32
N ASP A 20 -11.35 24.93 12.72
CA ASP A 20 -11.64 25.38 14.08
C ASP A 20 -13.14 25.50 14.33
N LEU A 21 -13.92 25.99 13.36
CA LEU A 21 -15.38 26.00 13.43
C LEU A 21 -15.94 24.57 13.45
N CYS A 22 -15.43 23.65 12.63
CA CYS A 22 -15.83 22.24 12.66
C CYS A 22 -15.61 21.63 14.05
N ARG A 23 -14.46 21.89 14.67
CA ARG A 23 -14.16 21.45 16.05
C ARG A 23 -15.10 22.05 17.08
N GLN A 24 -15.54 23.29 16.88
CA GLN A 24 -16.54 23.91 17.74
C GLN A 24 -17.89 23.22 17.57
N ILE A 25 -18.34 23.00 16.34
CA ILE A 25 -19.60 22.31 16.04
C ILE A 25 -19.60 20.91 16.64
N THR A 26 -18.54 20.11 16.43
CA THR A 26 -18.46 18.75 16.96
C THR A 26 -18.45 18.66 18.48
N ARG A 27 -17.99 19.71 19.18
CA ARG A 27 -18.10 19.81 20.65
C ARG A 27 -19.53 20.16 21.11
N MET A 28 -20.22 21.01 20.36
CA MET A 28 -21.59 21.43 20.70
C MET A 28 -22.63 20.37 20.28
N GLU A 29 -22.39 19.76 19.11
CA GLU A 29 -23.25 18.77 18.49
C GLU A 29 -22.46 17.52 18.10
N PRO A 30 -22.17 16.61 19.05
CA PRO A 30 -21.36 15.42 18.78
C PRO A 30 -21.94 14.45 17.74
N ASN A 31 -23.24 14.60 17.43
CA ASN A 31 -23.93 13.78 16.42
C ASN A 31 -23.99 14.44 15.04
N HIS A 32 -23.26 15.51 14.81
CA HIS A 32 -23.20 16.18 13.51
C HIS A 32 -22.17 15.50 12.60
N ALA A 33 -22.59 14.47 11.86
CA ALA A 33 -21.70 13.64 11.03
C ALA A 33 -20.94 14.45 9.98
N ALA A 34 -21.61 15.39 9.29
CA ALA A 34 -20.96 16.23 8.28
C ALA A 34 -19.82 17.10 8.86
N ALA A 35 -19.96 17.60 10.10
CA ALA A 35 -18.89 18.35 10.76
C ALA A 35 -17.69 17.45 11.12
N TRP A 36 -17.92 16.20 11.52
CA TRP A 36 -16.84 15.22 11.73
C TRP A 36 -16.15 14.88 10.40
N LYS A 37 -16.89 14.67 9.33
CA LYS A 37 -16.33 14.39 8.00
C LYS A 37 -15.48 15.57 7.50
N MET A 38 -15.98 16.79 7.68
CA MET A 38 -15.23 18.00 7.35
C MET A 38 -13.98 18.15 8.23
N THR A 39 -14.07 17.86 9.52
CA THR A 39 -12.92 17.86 10.43
C THR A 39 -11.80 16.92 9.92
N ALA A 40 -12.15 15.70 9.52
CA ALA A 40 -11.19 14.75 8.96
C ALA A 40 -10.54 15.31 7.68
N ARG A 41 -11.35 15.83 6.76
CA ARG A 41 -10.89 16.36 5.47
C ARG A 41 -9.98 17.58 5.63
N MET A 42 -10.31 18.51 6.53
CA MET A 42 -9.51 19.72 6.78
C MET A 42 -8.22 19.42 7.53
N THR A 43 -8.20 18.37 8.36
CA THR A 43 -7.00 17.94 9.08
C THR A 43 -5.95 17.32 8.15
N LEU A 44 -6.39 16.67 7.09
CA LEU A 44 -5.49 16.08 6.09
C LEU A 44 -4.94 17.17 5.15
N PRO A 45 -3.72 16.99 4.59
CA PRO A 45 -3.18 17.91 3.60
C PRO A 45 -4.12 18.10 2.41
N ALA A 46 -4.17 19.32 1.87
CA ALA A 46 -4.95 19.59 0.67
C ALA A 46 -4.37 18.84 -0.53
N ALA A 47 -5.22 18.17 -1.30
CA ALA A 47 -4.80 17.57 -2.57
C ALA A 47 -4.39 18.67 -3.56
N ARG A 48 -3.09 18.79 -3.83
CA ARG A 48 -2.55 19.70 -4.84
C ARG A 48 -2.21 18.91 -6.11
N ARG A 49 -2.49 19.47 -7.28
CA ARG A 49 -2.16 18.82 -8.55
C ARG A 49 -0.65 18.54 -8.62
N GLY A 50 -0.26 17.27 -8.65
CA GLY A 50 1.12 16.82 -8.88
C GLY A 50 2.00 16.72 -7.64
N VAL A 51 1.51 17.05 -6.45
CA VAL A 51 2.21 16.86 -5.17
C VAL A 51 1.25 16.21 -4.19
N GLN A 52 1.57 15.00 -3.75
CA GLN A 52 0.84 14.31 -2.72
C GLN A 52 1.58 14.55 -1.41
N ASP A 53 1.19 15.62 -0.71
CA ASP A 53 1.72 15.88 0.63
C ASP A 53 1.22 14.77 1.56
N MET A 54 2.13 14.04 2.18
CA MET A 54 1.76 13.00 3.15
C MET A 54 1.35 13.65 4.47
N PRO A 55 0.24 13.20 5.10
CA PRO A 55 -0.14 13.69 6.42
C PRO A 55 0.92 13.28 7.45
N SER A 56 1.20 14.16 8.40
CA SER A 56 1.98 13.80 9.57
C SER A 56 1.21 12.79 10.45
N LEU A 57 1.92 12.03 11.28
CA LEU A 57 1.28 11.07 12.19
C LEU A 57 0.17 11.68 13.07
N PRO A 58 0.35 12.88 13.68
CA PRO A 58 -0.72 13.53 14.42
C PRO A 58 -1.93 13.89 13.55
N GLN A 59 -1.72 14.34 12.31
CA GLN A 59 -2.80 14.65 11.38
C GLN A 59 -3.56 13.38 10.99
N ALA A 60 -2.86 12.30 10.65
CA ALA A 60 -3.46 11.01 10.31
C ALA A 60 -4.29 10.45 11.48
N ALA A 61 -3.74 10.48 12.70
CA ALA A 61 -4.43 10.02 13.90
C ALA A 61 -5.67 10.87 14.22
N SER A 62 -5.58 12.19 14.10
CA SER A 62 -6.71 13.10 14.35
C SER A 62 -7.80 12.93 13.30
N ALA A 63 -7.44 12.78 12.02
CA ALA A 63 -8.40 12.54 10.95
C ALA A 63 -9.09 11.16 11.12
N TYR A 64 -8.33 10.12 11.48
CA TYR A 64 -8.90 8.81 11.77
C TYR A 64 -9.91 8.85 12.94
N ALA A 65 -9.57 9.54 14.04
CA ALA A 65 -10.47 9.70 15.18
C ALA A 65 -11.78 10.45 14.78
N ALA A 66 -11.71 11.41 13.89
CA ALA A 66 -12.89 12.07 13.34
C ALA A 66 -13.72 11.11 12.48
N LEU A 67 -13.08 10.31 11.60
CA LEU A 67 -13.76 9.32 10.76
C LEU A 67 -14.43 8.21 11.57
N GLN A 68 -13.86 7.79 12.70
CA GLN A 68 -14.53 6.86 13.62
C GLN A 68 -15.89 7.39 14.09
N ASN A 69 -16.00 8.71 14.34
CA ASN A 69 -17.27 9.32 14.66
C ASN A 69 -18.23 9.37 13.46
N VAL A 70 -17.71 9.62 12.24
CA VAL A 70 -18.55 9.60 11.03
C VAL A 70 -19.16 8.21 10.83
N VAL A 71 -18.37 7.14 10.81
CA VAL A 71 -18.88 5.79 10.55
C VAL A 71 -19.77 5.26 11.67
N ARG A 72 -19.62 5.77 12.89
CA ARG A 72 -20.54 5.49 13.99
C ARG A 72 -21.92 6.14 13.77
N LEU A 73 -21.97 7.33 13.18
CA LEU A 73 -23.19 8.10 12.93
C LEU A 73 -23.84 7.74 11.60
N GLU A 74 -23.01 7.53 10.58
CA GLU A 74 -23.39 7.19 9.20
C GLU A 74 -22.63 5.92 8.76
N PRO A 75 -23.05 4.72 9.19
CA PRO A 75 -22.34 3.48 8.91
C PRO A 75 -22.23 3.14 7.42
N GLU A 76 -23.17 3.67 6.61
CA GLU A 76 -23.22 3.43 5.16
C GLU A 76 -22.27 4.33 4.35
N ASP A 77 -21.58 5.30 4.97
CA ASP A 77 -20.66 6.20 4.26
C ASP A 77 -19.36 5.46 3.85
N ALA A 78 -19.40 4.79 2.71
CA ALA A 78 -18.29 4.02 2.17
C ALA A 78 -17.00 4.84 1.99
N GLU A 79 -17.12 6.13 1.69
CA GLU A 79 -15.96 7.03 1.53
C GLU A 79 -15.19 7.18 2.84
N SER A 80 -15.87 7.39 3.96
CA SER A 80 -15.24 7.50 5.27
C SER A 80 -14.58 6.20 5.70
N TRP A 81 -15.18 5.04 5.37
CA TRP A 81 -14.55 3.74 5.58
C TRP A 81 -13.26 3.60 4.77
N ALA A 82 -13.27 3.98 3.49
CA ALA A 82 -12.10 3.90 2.62
C ALA A 82 -10.96 4.80 3.10
N ILE A 83 -11.26 6.07 3.44
CA ILE A 83 -10.25 7.00 3.94
C ILE A 83 -9.67 6.50 5.27
N GLY A 84 -10.52 6.04 6.21
CA GLY A 84 -10.10 5.52 7.50
C GLY A 84 -9.20 4.29 7.36
N GLY A 85 -9.56 3.35 6.49
CA GLY A 85 -8.76 2.17 6.17
C GLY A 85 -7.38 2.52 5.60
N ASN A 86 -7.33 3.47 4.65
CA ASN A 86 -6.08 3.94 4.08
C ASN A 86 -5.18 4.64 5.12
N LEU A 87 -5.77 5.45 6.01
CA LEU A 87 -5.01 6.07 7.10
C LEU A 87 -4.39 5.04 8.03
N LEU A 88 -5.15 4.00 8.39
CA LEU A 88 -4.65 2.92 9.24
C LEU A 88 -3.50 2.15 8.59
N VAL A 89 -3.63 1.81 7.30
CA VAL A 89 -2.67 0.97 6.59
C VAL A 89 -1.42 1.74 6.17
N ASP A 90 -1.60 2.90 5.52
CA ASP A 90 -0.51 3.57 4.80
C ASP A 90 0.19 4.65 5.62
N HIS A 91 -0.49 5.22 6.63
CA HIS A 91 0.04 6.33 7.41
C HIS A 91 0.31 5.99 8.88
N LEU A 92 -0.58 5.20 9.50
CA LEU A 92 -0.45 4.82 10.90
C LEU A 92 0.24 3.46 11.08
N GLY A 93 0.27 2.60 10.04
CA GLY A 93 0.84 1.25 10.10
C GLY A 93 0.08 0.29 11.03
N MET A 94 -1.17 0.60 11.38
CA MET A 94 -2.01 -0.13 12.33
C MET A 94 -2.79 -1.26 11.63
N LEU A 95 -2.08 -2.26 11.13
CA LEU A 95 -2.64 -3.30 10.26
C LEU A 95 -3.68 -4.19 10.96
N GLU A 96 -3.48 -4.51 12.25
CA GLU A 96 -4.45 -5.32 13.01
C GLU A 96 -5.76 -4.53 13.23
N GLU A 97 -5.66 -3.24 13.51
CA GLU A 97 -6.82 -2.35 13.64
C GLU A 97 -7.54 -2.17 12.29
N ALA A 98 -6.78 -2.06 11.21
CA ALA A 98 -7.34 -2.00 9.86
C ALA A 98 -8.13 -3.27 9.49
N LEU A 99 -7.67 -4.46 9.92
CA LEU A 99 -8.46 -5.69 9.76
C LEU A 99 -9.80 -5.60 10.49
N GLY A 100 -9.81 -5.13 11.73
CA GLY A 100 -11.03 -4.92 12.52
C GLY A 100 -11.94 -3.87 11.91
N TRP A 101 -11.37 -2.78 11.39
CA TRP A 101 -12.07 -1.72 10.68
C TRP A 101 -12.83 -2.25 9.46
N TRP A 102 -12.18 -2.97 8.59
CA TRP A 102 -12.79 -3.57 7.40
C TRP A 102 -13.76 -4.71 7.73
N GLN A 103 -13.53 -5.44 8.82
CA GLN A 103 -14.47 -6.43 9.31
C GLN A 103 -15.79 -5.80 9.77
N GLN A 104 -15.76 -4.64 10.44
CA GLN A 104 -16.95 -3.90 10.81
C GLN A 104 -17.72 -3.43 9.57
N ARG A 105 -17.05 -2.86 8.57
CA ARG A 105 -17.70 -2.45 7.31
C ARG A 105 -18.38 -3.63 6.61
N ARG A 106 -17.72 -4.79 6.57
CA ARG A 106 -18.29 -6.01 6.00
C ARG A 106 -19.56 -6.50 6.72
N HIS A 107 -19.68 -6.28 8.03
CA HIS A 107 -20.90 -6.61 8.77
C HIS A 107 -22.07 -5.67 8.43
N ILE A 108 -21.76 -4.42 8.09
CA ILE A 108 -22.77 -3.41 7.72
C ILE A 108 -23.29 -3.68 6.31
N ASP A 109 -22.37 -3.91 5.38
CA ASP A 109 -22.67 -4.20 3.98
C ASP A 109 -21.91 -5.47 3.53
N PRO A 110 -22.54 -6.63 3.67
CA PRO A 110 -21.94 -7.92 3.27
C PRO A 110 -21.77 -8.07 1.76
N ASN A 111 -22.44 -7.25 0.94
CA ASN A 111 -22.40 -7.33 -0.52
C ASN A 111 -21.27 -6.49 -1.12
N ASP A 112 -20.70 -5.53 -0.35
CA ASP A 112 -19.53 -4.76 -0.77
C ASP A 112 -18.28 -5.63 -0.79
N VAL A 113 -17.65 -5.76 -1.95
CA VAL A 113 -16.41 -6.56 -2.12
C VAL A 113 -15.17 -5.84 -1.56
N THR A 114 -15.21 -4.52 -1.41
CA THR A 114 -14.07 -3.70 -0.99
C THR A 114 -13.47 -4.14 0.33
N PRO A 115 -14.25 -4.39 1.41
CA PRO A 115 -13.71 -4.86 2.68
C PRO A 115 -12.92 -6.17 2.57
N LEU A 116 -13.37 -7.11 1.73
CA LEU A 116 -12.65 -8.36 1.50
C LEU A 116 -11.33 -8.15 0.79
N ILE A 117 -11.31 -7.31 -0.24
CA ILE A 117 -10.09 -6.96 -0.98
C ILE A 117 -9.04 -6.40 -0.02
N GLU A 118 -9.44 -5.44 0.79
CA GLU A 118 -8.54 -4.77 1.74
C GLU A 118 -8.06 -5.72 2.86
N GLN A 119 -8.96 -6.54 3.41
CA GLN A 119 -8.57 -7.55 4.40
C GLN A 119 -7.57 -8.56 3.82
N ILE A 120 -7.79 -9.06 2.60
CA ILE A 120 -6.86 -9.97 1.93
C ILE A 120 -5.49 -9.30 1.72
N ALA A 121 -5.47 -8.04 1.27
CA ALA A 121 -4.23 -7.29 1.06
C ALA A 121 -3.43 -7.14 2.37
N ILE A 122 -4.11 -6.80 3.47
CA ILE A 122 -3.51 -6.68 4.80
C ILE A 122 -2.99 -8.04 5.31
N LEU A 123 -3.77 -9.11 5.18
CA LEU A 123 -3.36 -10.46 5.58
C LEU A 123 -2.11 -10.94 4.80
N VAL A 124 -2.05 -10.66 3.50
CA VAL A 124 -0.86 -10.95 2.69
C VAL A 124 0.34 -10.14 3.19
N ARG A 125 0.16 -8.86 3.54
CA ARG A 125 1.21 -8.01 4.12
C ARG A 125 1.70 -8.56 5.46
N LEU A 126 0.80 -9.08 6.30
CA LEU A 126 1.13 -9.74 7.57
C LEU A 126 1.71 -11.17 7.39
N GLY A 127 1.62 -11.76 6.20
CA GLY A 127 2.07 -13.14 5.90
C GLY A 127 1.11 -14.23 6.33
N MET A 128 -0.13 -13.85 6.59
CA MET A 128 -1.22 -14.75 6.97
C MET A 128 -1.92 -15.27 5.70
N TYR A 129 -1.18 -16.07 4.92
CA TYR A 129 -1.63 -16.48 3.58
C TYR A 129 -2.75 -17.51 3.61
N SER A 130 -2.87 -18.32 4.68
CA SER A 130 -3.96 -19.28 4.83
C SER A 130 -5.28 -18.54 4.97
N GLU A 131 -5.31 -17.57 5.88
CA GLU A 131 -6.45 -16.71 6.15
C GLU A 131 -6.82 -15.84 4.93
N ALA A 132 -5.79 -15.35 4.23
CA ALA A 132 -6.00 -14.63 2.98
C ALA A 132 -6.63 -15.51 1.89
N SER A 133 -6.24 -16.80 1.82
CA SER A 133 -6.83 -17.75 0.87
C SER A 133 -8.28 -18.06 1.18
N GLU A 134 -8.62 -18.22 2.46
CA GLU A 134 -10.01 -18.45 2.91
C GLU A 134 -10.91 -17.25 2.54
N LEU A 135 -10.44 -16.02 2.79
CA LEU A 135 -11.20 -14.83 2.39
C LEU A 135 -11.31 -14.69 0.86
N LEU A 136 -10.28 -15.13 0.12
CA LEU A 136 -10.31 -15.13 -1.33
C LEU A 136 -11.38 -16.09 -1.88
N GLU A 137 -11.52 -17.28 -1.28
CA GLU A 137 -12.57 -18.23 -1.62
C GLU A 137 -13.95 -17.62 -1.35
N ILE A 138 -14.17 -17.06 -0.17
CA ILE A 138 -15.41 -16.35 0.18
C ILE A 138 -15.72 -15.24 -0.84
N MET A 139 -14.75 -14.46 -1.26
CA MET A 139 -14.93 -13.35 -2.21
C MET A 139 -15.42 -13.84 -3.58
N PHE A 140 -15.01 -15.04 -4.02
CA PHE A 140 -15.42 -15.57 -5.32
C PHE A 140 -16.65 -16.48 -5.26
N GLU A 141 -16.99 -17.02 -4.10
CA GLU A 141 -18.16 -17.90 -3.91
C GLU A 141 -19.43 -17.13 -3.52
N SER A 142 -19.28 -15.93 -2.94
CA SER A 142 -20.40 -15.11 -2.50
C SER A 142 -21.07 -14.38 -3.68
N GLU A 143 -22.39 -14.29 -3.64
CA GLU A 143 -23.16 -13.42 -4.54
C GLU A 143 -23.01 -11.96 -4.06
N MET A 144 -21.98 -11.28 -4.57
CA MET A 144 -21.70 -9.89 -4.27
C MET A 144 -22.30 -8.98 -5.34
N GLU A 145 -22.44 -7.69 -5.03
CA GLU A 145 -22.78 -6.67 -6.02
C GLU A 145 -21.77 -6.70 -7.17
N GLN A 146 -22.22 -6.34 -8.37
CA GLN A 146 -21.33 -6.33 -9.54
C GLN A 146 -20.18 -5.36 -9.28
N PRO A 147 -18.93 -5.88 -9.19
CA PRO A 147 -17.80 -5.05 -8.89
C PRO A 147 -17.53 -4.05 -10.02
N ASP A 148 -17.18 -2.84 -9.69
CA ASP A 148 -16.73 -1.85 -10.64
C ASP A 148 -15.36 -2.23 -11.25
N ARG A 149 -14.91 -1.44 -12.25
CA ARG A 149 -13.64 -1.71 -12.94
C ARG A 149 -12.44 -1.66 -11.99
N GLN A 150 -12.44 -0.75 -11.01
CA GLN A 150 -11.36 -0.62 -10.04
C GLN A 150 -11.35 -1.79 -9.07
N GLN A 151 -12.51 -2.18 -8.57
CA GLN A 151 -12.67 -3.36 -7.72
C GLN A 151 -12.20 -4.64 -8.43
N LEU A 152 -12.57 -4.83 -9.72
CA LEU A 152 -12.09 -5.97 -10.52
C LEU A 152 -10.57 -6.02 -10.62
N MET A 153 -9.91 -4.86 -10.85
CA MET A 153 -8.45 -4.81 -10.89
C MET A 153 -7.84 -5.15 -9.52
N ASN A 154 -8.43 -4.66 -8.44
CA ASN A 154 -7.98 -4.95 -7.08
C ASN A 154 -8.19 -6.43 -6.71
N MET A 155 -9.33 -7.01 -7.08
CA MET A 155 -9.59 -8.46 -6.92
C MET A 155 -8.54 -9.31 -7.64
N ASP A 156 -8.22 -8.99 -8.89
CA ASP A 156 -7.17 -9.71 -9.64
C ASP A 156 -5.80 -9.53 -8.99
N ARG A 157 -5.49 -8.34 -8.49
CA ARG A 157 -4.25 -8.05 -7.76
C ARG A 157 -4.11 -8.92 -6.51
N VAL A 158 -5.12 -8.98 -5.63
CA VAL A 158 -5.06 -9.81 -4.42
C VAL A 158 -5.02 -11.28 -4.74
N ARG A 159 -5.77 -11.75 -5.77
CA ARG A 159 -5.69 -13.13 -6.28
C ARG A 159 -4.27 -13.50 -6.73
N GLN A 160 -3.60 -12.61 -7.46
CA GLN A 160 -2.21 -12.84 -7.88
C GLN A 160 -1.25 -12.86 -6.69
N MET A 161 -1.46 -12.00 -5.68
CA MET A 161 -0.65 -11.96 -4.46
C MET A 161 -0.76 -13.28 -3.68
N VAL A 162 -1.99 -13.75 -3.43
CA VAL A 162 -2.26 -15.03 -2.74
C VAL A 162 -1.73 -16.21 -3.56
N GLY A 163 -1.98 -16.24 -4.87
CA GLY A 163 -1.48 -17.30 -5.76
C GLY A 163 0.04 -17.39 -5.87
N LYS A 164 0.77 -16.26 -5.70
CA LYS A 164 2.23 -16.28 -5.57
C LYS A 164 2.66 -16.89 -4.24
N ALA A 165 1.98 -16.55 -3.16
CA ALA A 165 2.26 -17.06 -1.82
C ALA A 165 1.97 -18.56 -1.70
N ALA A 166 0.89 -19.04 -2.31
CA ALA A 166 0.53 -20.46 -2.33
C ALA A 166 1.57 -21.36 -3.04
N LYS A 167 2.41 -20.78 -3.90
CA LYS A 167 3.51 -21.47 -4.58
C LYS A 167 4.83 -21.45 -3.80
N MET A 168 4.89 -20.71 -2.69
CA MET A 168 6.07 -20.63 -1.84
C MET A 168 6.09 -21.83 -0.89
N GLU A 169 7.25 -22.42 -0.68
CA GLU A 169 7.44 -23.42 0.37
C GLU A 169 7.24 -22.78 1.74
N LYS A 170 6.76 -23.57 2.71
CA LYS A 170 6.49 -23.07 4.07
C LYS A 170 7.69 -22.36 4.71
N ASP A 171 8.90 -22.83 4.38
CA ASP A 171 10.16 -22.25 4.86
C ASP A 171 10.54 -20.95 4.12
N GLU A 172 9.94 -20.69 2.97
CA GLU A 172 10.10 -19.42 2.24
C GLU A 172 9.24 -18.30 2.79
N ILE A 173 8.16 -18.63 3.52
CA ILE A 173 7.26 -17.65 4.13
C ILE A 173 7.90 -17.14 5.41
N PHE A 174 8.40 -15.91 5.35
CA PHE A 174 9.01 -15.27 6.51
C PHE A 174 7.97 -14.94 7.58
N ARG A 175 8.16 -15.45 8.78
CA ARG A 175 7.37 -15.16 9.98
C ARG A 175 8.25 -14.46 11.01
N PRO A 176 8.22 -13.12 11.09
CA PRO A 176 9.11 -12.37 11.97
C PRO A 176 8.88 -12.64 13.46
N GLN A 177 7.68 -13.07 13.85
CA GLN A 177 7.35 -13.44 15.21
C GLN A 177 8.13 -14.68 15.71
N ASN A 178 8.71 -15.46 14.79
CA ASN A 178 9.56 -16.59 15.14
C ASN A 178 11.03 -16.17 15.17
N PRO A 179 11.66 -16.01 16.36
CA PRO A 179 13.05 -15.56 16.47
C PRO A 179 14.06 -16.57 15.91
N LYS A 180 13.66 -17.84 15.74
CA LYS A 180 14.51 -18.90 15.19
C LYS A 180 14.34 -19.07 13.67
N HIS A 181 13.57 -18.21 13.00
CA HIS A 181 13.36 -18.35 11.55
C HIS A 181 14.66 -18.16 10.77
N PRO A 182 15.02 -19.05 9.83
CA PRO A 182 16.30 -18.98 9.09
C PRO A 182 16.56 -17.66 8.37
N ARG A 183 15.50 -16.96 8.00
CA ARG A 183 15.60 -15.64 7.33
C ARG A 183 16.29 -14.58 8.18
N TRP A 184 16.20 -14.65 9.51
CA TRP A 184 16.91 -13.74 10.40
C TRP A 184 18.43 -13.81 10.23
N GLU A 185 18.98 -14.99 10.02
CA GLU A 185 20.42 -15.16 9.74
C GLU A 185 20.82 -14.50 8.41
N ILE A 186 19.96 -14.60 7.38
CA ILE A 186 20.22 -13.97 6.08
C ILE A 186 20.16 -12.45 6.22
N ILE A 187 19.15 -11.91 6.91
CA ILE A 187 19.02 -10.46 7.18
C ILE A 187 20.24 -9.97 7.98
N GLY A 188 20.66 -10.73 9.00
CA GLY A 188 21.83 -10.41 9.83
C GLY A 188 23.14 -10.35 9.04
N ARG A 189 23.31 -11.22 8.04
CA ARG A 189 24.47 -11.18 7.10
C ARG A 189 24.40 -9.96 6.16
N MET A 190 23.20 -9.53 5.77
CA MET A 190 22.97 -8.45 4.82
C MET A 190 22.72 -7.07 5.47
N LYS A 191 22.84 -6.96 6.80
CA LYS A 191 22.49 -5.75 7.59
C LYS A 191 23.17 -4.44 7.16
N THR A 192 24.28 -4.53 6.43
CA THR A 192 24.99 -3.35 5.90
C THR A 192 24.59 -3.00 4.47
N ARG A 193 23.85 -3.87 3.78
CA ARG A 193 23.49 -3.74 2.37
C ARG A 193 22.14 -3.06 2.22
N LYS A 194 22.14 -1.82 1.77
CA LYS A 194 20.90 -1.11 1.40
C LYS A 194 20.21 -1.80 0.21
N PRO A 195 18.87 -1.70 0.10
CA PRO A 195 18.16 -2.16 -1.07
C PRO A 195 18.63 -1.40 -2.32
N LEU A 196 18.68 -2.11 -3.44
CA LEU A 196 18.96 -1.52 -4.73
C LEU A 196 17.72 -0.80 -5.24
N SER A 197 17.86 0.45 -5.66
CA SER A 197 16.75 1.17 -6.28
C SER A 197 16.44 0.62 -7.69
N ASP A 198 15.17 0.66 -8.06
CA ASP A 198 14.69 0.25 -9.39
C ASP A 198 15.42 1.02 -10.50
N THR A 199 15.58 2.32 -10.33
CA THR A 199 16.28 3.20 -11.29
C THR A 199 17.74 2.78 -11.47
N PHE A 200 18.47 2.57 -10.37
CA PHE A 200 19.86 2.12 -10.44
C PHE A 200 19.98 0.78 -11.15
N PHE A 201 19.10 -0.18 -10.81
CA PHE A 201 19.10 -1.50 -11.41
C PHE A 201 18.76 -1.45 -12.91
N LEU A 202 17.78 -0.63 -13.29
CA LEU A 202 17.37 -0.44 -14.68
C LEU A 202 18.54 0.12 -15.52
N PHE A 203 19.21 1.16 -15.05
CA PHE A 203 20.34 1.77 -15.78
C PHE A 203 21.59 0.90 -15.81
N THR A 204 21.84 0.12 -14.75
CA THR A 204 23.07 -0.68 -14.65
C THR A 204 22.97 -2.03 -15.34
N PHE A 205 21.80 -2.66 -15.34
CA PHE A 205 21.61 -4.01 -15.86
C PHE A 205 20.71 -4.09 -17.09
N VAL A 206 19.55 -3.39 -17.08
CA VAL A 206 18.57 -3.51 -18.17
C VAL A 206 18.99 -2.68 -19.38
N ALA A 207 19.34 -1.44 -19.19
CA ALA A 207 19.68 -0.54 -20.29
C ALA A 207 20.90 -1.01 -21.13
N PRO A 208 22.02 -1.48 -20.54
CA PRO A 208 23.14 -2.00 -21.34
C PRO A 208 22.77 -3.22 -22.18
N ILE A 209 21.97 -4.15 -21.65
CA ILE A 209 21.53 -5.33 -22.38
C ILE A 209 20.66 -4.94 -23.56
N VAL A 210 19.69 -4.07 -23.34
CA VAL A 210 18.78 -3.59 -24.41
C VAL A 210 19.57 -2.81 -25.47
N PHE A 211 20.50 -1.94 -25.05
CA PHE A 211 21.37 -1.20 -25.96
C PHE A 211 22.25 -2.12 -26.82
N LEU A 212 22.92 -3.11 -26.20
CA LEU A 212 23.75 -4.05 -26.94
C LEU A 212 22.94 -4.86 -27.95
N MET A 213 21.78 -5.39 -27.54
CA MET A 213 20.92 -6.16 -28.45
C MET A 213 20.29 -5.27 -29.53
N GLY A 214 19.95 -4.02 -29.19
CA GLY A 214 19.45 -3.04 -30.15
C GLY A 214 20.47 -2.67 -31.22
N THR A 215 21.75 -2.49 -30.85
CA THR A 215 22.83 -2.26 -31.82
C THR A 215 23.04 -3.44 -32.76
N VAL A 216 23.00 -4.65 -32.25
CA VAL A 216 23.07 -5.87 -33.09
C VAL A 216 21.87 -5.94 -34.04
N ALA A 217 20.66 -5.71 -33.56
CA ALA A 217 19.49 -5.69 -34.44
C ALA A 217 19.58 -4.60 -35.52
N MET A 218 20.08 -3.41 -35.15
CA MET A 218 20.26 -2.31 -36.09
C MET A 218 21.27 -2.60 -37.20
N THR A 219 22.38 -3.27 -36.84
CA THR A 219 23.40 -3.64 -37.85
C THR A 219 22.90 -4.73 -38.80
N LEU A 220 22.04 -5.63 -38.35
CA LEU A 220 21.54 -6.73 -39.16
C LEU A 220 20.34 -6.34 -40.04
N LEU A 221 19.46 -5.47 -39.53
CA LEU A 221 18.15 -5.21 -40.13
C LEU A 221 17.93 -3.73 -40.57
N GLY A 222 18.78 -2.80 -40.12
CA GLY A 222 18.58 -1.35 -40.28
C GLY A 222 18.77 -0.80 -41.68
N GLY A 223 19.10 -1.61 -42.71
CA GLY A 223 19.41 -1.18 -44.06
C GLY A 223 18.22 -0.71 -44.91
N SER A 224 16.99 -0.80 -44.42
CA SER A 224 15.78 -0.35 -45.14
C SER A 224 14.79 0.35 -44.17
N GLN A 225 13.86 1.15 -44.70
CA GLN A 225 12.82 1.79 -43.89
C GLN A 225 11.98 0.77 -43.13
N PHE A 226 11.65 -0.36 -43.75
CA PHE A 226 10.91 -1.44 -43.12
C PHE A 226 11.74 -2.12 -42.02
N GLY A 227 13.05 -2.31 -42.27
CA GLY A 227 13.99 -2.85 -41.29
C GLY A 227 14.13 -1.96 -40.06
N PHE A 228 14.08 -0.63 -40.23
CA PHE A 228 14.14 0.31 -39.11
C PHE A 228 12.91 0.17 -38.18
N ILE A 229 11.70 0.06 -38.75
CA ILE A 229 10.47 -0.17 -37.98
C ILE A 229 10.56 -1.51 -37.22
N LEU A 230 11.04 -2.54 -37.90
CA LEU A 230 11.19 -3.86 -37.28
C LEU A 230 12.19 -3.83 -36.11
N VAL A 231 13.30 -3.13 -36.25
CA VAL A 231 14.29 -2.94 -35.16
C VAL A 231 13.66 -2.23 -33.98
N PHE A 232 12.84 -1.18 -34.21
CA PHE A 232 12.16 -0.47 -33.13
C PHE A 232 11.20 -1.39 -32.36
N VAL A 233 10.42 -2.23 -33.05
CA VAL A 233 9.53 -3.22 -32.42
C VAL A 233 10.31 -4.24 -31.61
N ILE A 234 11.45 -4.72 -32.15
CA ILE A 234 12.34 -5.66 -31.45
C ILE A 234 12.90 -5.01 -30.17
N ILE A 235 13.40 -3.77 -30.23
CA ILE A 235 13.92 -3.06 -29.06
C ILE A 235 12.84 -2.89 -27.98
N LEU A 236 11.63 -2.52 -28.37
CA LEU A 236 10.51 -2.37 -27.44
C LEU A 236 10.14 -3.70 -26.79
N GLY A 237 10.06 -4.79 -27.57
CA GLY A 237 9.80 -6.14 -27.08
C GLY A 237 10.88 -6.64 -26.12
N LEU A 238 12.16 -6.41 -26.47
CA LEU A 238 13.30 -6.73 -25.63
C LEU A 238 13.27 -5.93 -24.33
N PHE A 239 13.01 -4.62 -24.39
CA PHE A 239 12.90 -3.80 -23.18
C PHE A 239 11.82 -4.32 -22.24
N MET A 240 10.62 -4.64 -22.75
CA MET A 240 9.55 -5.20 -21.94
C MET A 240 9.90 -6.57 -21.36
N GLY A 241 10.48 -7.47 -22.17
CA GLY A 241 10.87 -8.81 -21.72
C GLY A 241 11.99 -8.80 -20.67
N VAL A 242 13.04 -8.02 -20.92
CA VAL A 242 14.18 -7.88 -20.00
C VAL A 242 13.76 -7.17 -18.72
N SER A 243 12.95 -6.11 -18.80
CA SER A 243 12.44 -5.40 -17.62
C SER A 243 11.59 -6.31 -16.73
N ARG A 244 10.73 -7.15 -17.32
CA ARG A 244 9.92 -8.11 -16.57
C ARG A 244 10.78 -9.19 -15.88
N ALA A 245 11.77 -9.72 -16.56
CA ALA A 245 12.71 -10.69 -15.97
C ALA A 245 13.58 -10.04 -14.88
N ALA A 246 14.02 -8.81 -15.14
CA ALA A 246 14.83 -8.01 -14.22
C ALA A 246 14.10 -7.65 -12.94
N ALA A 247 12.80 -7.35 -13.00
CA ALA A 247 11.98 -7.09 -11.82
C ALA A 247 11.96 -8.29 -10.84
N GLY A 248 11.87 -9.52 -11.34
CA GLY A 248 11.96 -10.72 -10.53
C GLY A 248 13.33 -10.90 -9.87
N LEU A 249 14.40 -10.57 -10.59
CA LEU A 249 15.77 -10.61 -10.05
C LEU A 249 15.98 -9.54 -8.98
N LEU A 250 15.53 -8.32 -9.22
CA LEU A 250 15.63 -7.21 -8.26
C LEU A 250 14.87 -7.52 -6.96
N HIS A 251 13.67 -8.09 -7.07
CA HIS A 251 12.89 -8.55 -5.91
C HIS A 251 13.67 -9.58 -5.09
N ARG A 252 14.32 -10.57 -5.74
CA ARG A 252 15.16 -11.56 -5.05
C ARG A 252 16.38 -10.91 -4.38
N LEU A 253 17.03 -9.95 -5.03
CA LEU A 253 18.17 -9.22 -4.48
C LEU A 253 17.81 -8.36 -3.27
N ASN A 254 16.62 -7.78 -3.27
CA ASN A 254 16.09 -6.91 -2.19
C ASN A 254 15.27 -7.69 -1.15
N ARG A 255 15.11 -8.99 -1.28
CA ARG A 255 14.25 -9.80 -0.40
C ARG A 255 14.58 -9.63 1.09
N HIS A 256 15.86 -9.46 1.43
CA HIS A 256 16.28 -9.21 2.82
C HIS A 256 15.77 -7.89 3.39
N ALA A 257 15.66 -6.86 2.55
CA ALA A 257 15.09 -5.57 2.94
C ALA A 257 13.56 -5.66 3.08
N LEU A 258 12.89 -6.31 2.14
CA LEU A 258 11.44 -6.53 2.18
C LEU A 258 11.01 -7.40 3.39
N ASP A 259 11.80 -8.43 3.72
CA ASP A 259 11.56 -9.25 4.91
C ASP A 259 11.75 -8.41 6.20
N LEU A 260 12.77 -7.54 6.25
CA LEU A 260 12.98 -6.66 7.41
C LEU A 260 11.90 -5.59 7.52
N GLU A 261 11.49 -4.97 6.42
CA GLU A 261 10.37 -4.03 6.36
C GLU A 261 9.10 -4.66 6.92
N ARG A 262 8.78 -5.87 6.48
CA ARG A 262 7.66 -6.64 7.01
C ARG A 262 7.79 -6.89 8.53
N ALA A 263 9.00 -7.21 9.03
CA ALA A 263 9.21 -7.41 10.45
C ALA A 263 8.97 -6.12 11.26
N ILE A 264 9.37 -4.97 10.71
CA ILE A 264 9.12 -3.65 11.30
C ILE A 264 7.61 -3.37 11.32
N ASP A 265 6.90 -3.65 10.25
CA ASP A 265 5.44 -3.51 10.17
C ASP A 265 4.72 -4.35 11.23
N VAL A 266 5.09 -5.63 11.34
CA VAL A 266 4.51 -6.54 12.33
C VAL A 266 4.82 -6.08 13.75
N GLU A 267 6.01 -5.57 14.01
CA GLU A 267 6.38 -5.03 15.33
C GLU A 267 5.57 -3.77 15.66
N ALA A 268 5.44 -2.86 14.68
CA ALA A 268 4.68 -1.62 14.85
C ALA A 268 3.19 -1.88 15.14
N THR A 269 2.61 -2.89 14.48
CA THR A 269 1.18 -3.21 14.61
C THR A 269 0.84 -4.07 15.81
N SER A 270 1.69 -5.05 16.15
CA SER A 270 1.43 -5.97 17.26
C SER A 270 1.97 -5.48 18.60
N GLY A 271 2.82 -4.46 18.60
CA GLY A 271 3.56 -4.01 19.79
C GLY A 271 4.56 -5.03 20.33
N LYS A 272 4.73 -6.17 19.64
CA LYS A 272 5.66 -7.23 20.04
C LYS A 272 7.00 -7.06 19.34
N VAL A 273 8.08 -7.02 20.12
CA VAL A 273 9.45 -6.93 19.61
C VAL A 273 9.76 -8.16 18.77
N CYS A 274 9.89 -8.00 17.46
CA CYS A 274 10.22 -9.05 16.49
C CYS A 274 11.63 -8.91 15.94
N VAL A 275 12.09 -7.66 15.73
CA VAL A 275 13.38 -7.39 15.13
C VAL A 275 14.50 -7.61 16.15
N PRO A 276 15.49 -8.50 15.86
CA PRO A 276 16.62 -8.72 16.76
C PRO A 276 17.43 -7.45 17.05
N ALA A 277 17.89 -7.29 18.29
CA ALA A 277 18.63 -6.10 18.70
C ALA A 277 19.89 -5.82 17.85
N GLU A 278 20.53 -6.88 17.36
CA GLU A 278 21.73 -6.81 16.51
C GLU A 278 21.46 -6.19 15.12
N ILE A 279 20.20 -6.22 14.66
CA ILE A 279 19.79 -5.67 13.38
C ILE A 279 19.33 -4.22 13.54
N ARG A 280 18.82 -3.85 14.71
CA ARG A 280 18.43 -2.47 15.03
C ARG A 280 19.63 -1.58 14.95
N GLY A 281 19.67 -0.49 14.36
CA GLY A 281 20.85 0.36 14.14
C GLY A 281 21.75 -0.05 12.98
N SER A 282 21.45 -1.15 12.28
CA SER A 282 22.16 -1.48 11.04
C SER A 282 21.82 -0.48 9.92
N LYS A 283 22.73 -0.35 8.92
CA LYS A 283 22.47 0.52 7.76
C LYS A 283 21.19 0.15 7.03
N LEU A 284 20.88 -1.13 6.96
CA LEU A 284 19.64 -1.63 6.35
C LEU A 284 18.42 -1.16 7.15
N TYR A 285 18.40 -1.40 8.45
CA TYR A 285 17.30 -1.01 9.33
C TYR A 285 17.04 0.51 9.28
N LEU A 286 18.11 1.29 9.45
CA LEU A 286 18.01 2.75 9.41
C LEU A 286 17.54 3.28 8.04
N SER A 287 17.85 2.58 6.94
CA SER A 287 17.37 2.98 5.62
C SER A 287 15.87 2.71 5.40
N LEU A 288 15.25 1.84 6.22
CA LEU A 288 13.82 1.53 6.13
C LEU A 288 12.95 2.39 7.06
N ILE A 289 13.49 2.85 8.20
CA ILE A 289 12.73 3.67 9.14
C ILE A 289 12.84 5.19 8.89
N HIS A 290 13.75 5.61 8.01
CA HIS A 290 13.96 7.01 7.64
C HIS A 290 13.38 7.36 6.26
N ILE A 291 12.29 6.68 5.85
CA ILE A 291 11.54 7.04 4.64
C ILE A 291 10.64 8.23 4.90
#